data_07c6cee37fcfc4809a4b379805a58b91
#
_entry.id   07c6cee37fcfc4809a4b379805a58b91
#
_cell.length_a   1.000
_cell.length_b   1.000
_cell.length_c   1.000
_cell.angle_alpha   90.00
_cell.angle_beta   90.00
_cell.angle_gamma   90.00
#
_symmetry.space_group_name_H-M   'P 1'
#
loop_
_entity.id
_entity.type
_entity.pdbx_description
1 polymer ?
#
loop_
_entity_poly.entity_id
_entity_poly.type
_entity_poly.pdbx_seq_one_letter_code
_entity_poly.pdbx_strand_id
1 'polypeptide(L)'
;MNKKIKKKIDYDKLQNYCKENGVLAIYLFGSQLGEKTDKFSDLDLGVVFFESEKDKLNDVNFYMSFKNELVSIFDFSKIDLLFLQNSGLKIPFKVITKGEVIYSADKEKRLDYEDMVICKGLDFKKELELYYKELEEKILSGR
;
A
#
# COMPACT_ATOMS: atom_id res chain seq x y z
N MET A 1 8.17 -6.54 -10.99
CA MET A 1 6.86 -7.22 -10.90
C MET A 1 6.93 -8.53 -11.67
N ASN A 2 6.26 -9.56 -11.16
CA ASN A 2 6.19 -10.86 -11.82
C ASN A 2 5.50 -10.73 -13.19
N LYS A 3 6.13 -11.21 -14.25
CA LYS A 3 5.62 -11.12 -15.62
C LYS A 3 4.27 -11.81 -15.80
N LYS A 4 3.99 -12.88 -15.03
CA LYS A 4 2.70 -13.58 -15.07
C LYS A 4 1.56 -12.68 -14.59
N ILE A 5 1.81 -11.89 -13.56
CA ILE A 5 0.82 -10.96 -13.01
C ILE A 5 0.54 -9.86 -14.04
N LYS A 6 1.60 -9.28 -14.63
CA LYS A 6 1.45 -8.24 -15.66
C LYS A 6 0.60 -8.69 -16.85
N LYS A 7 0.75 -9.93 -17.29
CA LYS A 7 0.00 -10.47 -18.43
C LYS A 7 -1.48 -10.71 -18.10
N LYS A 8 -1.81 -10.97 -16.83
CA LYS A 8 -3.19 -11.25 -16.40
C LYS A 8 -4.01 -10.01 -16.16
N ILE A 9 -3.36 -8.86 -15.92
CA ILE A 9 -4.06 -7.63 -15.58
C ILE A 9 -4.65 -7.01 -16.83
N ASP A 10 -5.96 -6.74 -16.80
CA ASP A 10 -6.62 -5.93 -17.81
C ASP A 10 -6.45 -4.46 -17.41
N TYR A 11 -5.40 -3.82 -17.96
CA TYR A 11 -5.06 -2.45 -17.60
C TYR A 11 -6.12 -1.43 -17.98
N ASP A 12 -6.87 -1.66 -19.05
CA ASP A 12 -7.95 -0.76 -19.46
C ASP A 12 -9.08 -0.77 -18.45
N LYS A 13 -9.48 -1.95 -18.00
CA LYS A 13 -10.50 -2.09 -16.94
C LYS A 13 -10.00 -1.49 -15.63
N LEU A 14 -8.74 -1.74 -15.29
CA LEU A 14 -8.12 -1.20 -14.06
C LEU A 14 -8.17 0.32 -14.08
N GLN A 15 -7.70 0.95 -15.15
CA GLN A 15 -7.72 2.41 -15.29
C GLN A 15 -9.11 2.99 -15.19
N ASN A 16 -10.06 2.42 -15.90
CA ASN A 16 -11.44 2.91 -15.89
C ASN A 16 -12.08 2.79 -14.52
N TYR A 17 -11.91 1.64 -13.87
CA TYR A 17 -12.47 1.40 -12.55
C TYR A 17 -11.84 2.33 -11.50
N CYS A 18 -10.53 2.52 -11.55
CA CYS A 18 -9.82 3.39 -10.62
C CYS A 18 -10.21 4.86 -10.80
N LYS A 19 -10.39 5.31 -12.03
CA LYS A 19 -10.85 6.68 -12.31
C LYS A 19 -12.24 6.93 -11.76
N GLU A 20 -13.14 5.97 -11.93
CA GLU A 20 -14.51 6.08 -11.42
C GLU A 20 -14.58 6.14 -9.91
N ASN A 21 -13.62 5.53 -9.23
CA ASN A 21 -13.63 5.40 -7.78
C ASN A 21 -12.63 6.33 -7.05
N GLY A 22 -11.99 7.23 -7.76
CA GLY A 22 -11.09 8.21 -7.16
C GLY A 22 -9.82 7.64 -6.58
N VAL A 23 -9.28 6.60 -7.22
CA VAL A 23 -8.00 5.99 -6.81
C VAL A 23 -6.85 6.84 -7.32
N LEU A 24 -5.94 7.21 -6.45
CA LEU A 24 -4.73 7.94 -6.80
C LEU A 24 -3.62 7.01 -7.28
N ALA A 25 -3.39 5.92 -6.57
CA ALA A 25 -2.33 4.98 -6.90
C ALA A 25 -2.60 3.59 -6.32
N ILE A 26 -2.04 2.57 -6.97
CA ILE A 26 -2.03 1.20 -6.47
C ILE A 26 -0.60 0.69 -6.49
N TYR A 27 -0.19 0.07 -5.39
CA TYR A 27 1.13 -0.51 -5.19
C TYR A 27 1.03 -2.03 -5.03
N LEU A 28 1.92 -2.73 -5.69
CA LEU A 28 2.12 -4.17 -5.47
C LEU A 28 3.27 -4.34 -4.47
N PHE A 29 3.06 -5.15 -3.45
CA PHE A 29 4.09 -5.40 -2.45
C PHE A 29 4.01 -6.86 -1.96
N GLY A 30 4.94 -7.24 -1.07
CA GLY A 30 4.96 -8.57 -0.49
C GLY A 30 5.64 -9.62 -1.36
N SER A 31 5.20 -10.87 -1.22
CA SER A 31 5.84 -12.04 -1.84
C SER A 31 5.80 -12.06 -3.36
N GLN A 32 4.84 -11.36 -3.97
CA GLN A 32 4.68 -11.34 -5.43
C GLN A 32 5.69 -10.46 -6.16
N LEU A 33 6.53 -9.72 -5.42
CA LEU A 33 7.62 -8.94 -6.01
C LEU A 33 8.84 -9.79 -6.37
N GLY A 34 8.99 -10.96 -5.75
CA GLY A 34 10.11 -11.86 -6.01
C GLY A 34 9.91 -12.70 -7.27
N GLU A 35 11.02 -13.20 -7.84
CA GLU A 35 10.99 -14.11 -8.99
C GLU A 35 10.42 -15.49 -8.63
N LYS A 36 10.59 -15.88 -7.35
CA LYS A 36 10.07 -17.15 -6.82
C LYS A 36 8.74 -16.90 -6.13
N THR A 37 7.70 -16.74 -6.91
CA THR A 37 6.35 -16.59 -6.36
C THR A 37 5.64 -17.94 -6.35
N ASP A 38 5.08 -18.28 -5.19
CA ASP A 38 4.21 -19.42 -5.06
C ASP A 38 2.84 -19.07 -5.65
N LYS A 39 2.29 -19.97 -6.47
CA LYS A 39 0.96 -19.79 -7.05
C LYS A 39 -0.15 -19.68 -5.99
N PHE A 40 0.14 -20.08 -4.75
CA PHE A 40 -0.79 -20.01 -3.64
C PHE A 40 -0.60 -18.76 -2.78
N SER A 41 0.41 -17.95 -3.08
CA SER A 41 0.64 -16.68 -2.36
C SER A 41 -0.44 -15.66 -2.70
N ASP A 42 -0.86 -14.91 -1.69
CA ASP A 42 -1.80 -13.81 -1.88
C ASP A 42 -1.14 -12.68 -2.68
N LEU A 43 -1.96 -11.98 -3.45
CA LEU A 43 -1.54 -10.77 -4.13
C LEU A 43 -1.74 -9.60 -3.16
N ASP A 44 -0.66 -8.98 -2.72
CA ASP A 44 -0.70 -7.88 -1.76
C ASP A 44 -0.78 -6.54 -2.49
N LEU A 45 -1.89 -5.83 -2.32
CA LEU A 45 -2.12 -4.54 -2.97
C LEU A 45 -2.37 -3.46 -1.94
N GLY A 46 -1.65 -2.34 -2.09
CA GLY A 46 -1.89 -1.12 -1.32
C GLY A 46 -2.51 -0.06 -2.20
N VAL A 47 -3.61 0.51 -1.77
CA VAL A 47 -4.38 1.49 -2.54
C VAL A 47 -4.41 2.82 -1.81
N VAL A 48 -4.18 3.90 -2.55
CA VAL A 48 -4.28 5.28 -2.07
C VAL A 48 -5.36 5.97 -2.87
N PHE A 49 -6.28 6.64 -2.19
CA PHE A 49 -7.34 7.42 -2.81
C PHE A 49 -7.01 8.91 -2.82
N PHE A 50 -7.61 9.66 -3.74
CA PHE A 50 -7.59 11.12 -3.66
C PHE A 50 -8.21 11.56 -2.35
N GLU A 51 -7.76 12.69 -1.81
CA GLU A 51 -8.23 13.19 -0.51
C GLU A 51 -9.74 13.45 -0.49
N SER A 52 -10.30 13.85 -1.62
CA SER A 52 -11.74 14.05 -1.76
C SER A 52 -12.58 12.79 -1.51
N GLU A 53 -11.95 11.62 -1.56
CA GLU A 53 -12.62 10.32 -1.44
C GLU A 53 -12.45 9.68 -0.05
N LYS A 54 -11.98 10.43 0.93
CA LYS A 54 -11.65 9.88 2.26
C LYS A 54 -12.83 9.21 2.97
N ASP A 55 -14.05 9.58 2.64
CA ASP A 55 -15.25 8.98 3.25
C ASP A 55 -15.38 7.48 2.89
N LYS A 56 -14.83 7.08 1.75
CA LYS A 56 -14.85 5.68 1.32
C LYS A 56 -13.94 4.78 2.14
N LEU A 57 -12.94 5.38 2.81
CA LEU A 57 -11.91 4.62 3.54
C LEU A 57 -12.48 3.81 4.70
N ASN A 58 -13.59 4.25 5.28
CA ASN A 58 -14.23 3.60 6.43
C ASN A 58 -15.51 2.85 6.06
N ASP A 59 -15.83 2.76 4.77
CA ASP A 59 -17.02 2.07 4.28
C ASP A 59 -16.69 0.60 4.00
N VAL A 60 -17.17 -0.30 4.85
CA VAL A 60 -16.93 -1.74 4.72
C VAL A 60 -17.53 -2.29 3.42
N ASN A 61 -18.73 -1.82 3.06
CA ASN A 61 -19.39 -2.25 1.82
C ASN A 61 -18.58 -1.84 0.60
N PHE A 62 -18.05 -0.63 0.60
CA PHE A 62 -17.17 -0.16 -0.47
C PHE A 62 -15.89 -1.01 -0.54
N TYR A 63 -15.28 -1.29 0.61
CA TYR A 63 -14.07 -2.13 0.66
C TYR A 63 -14.31 -3.50 0.03
N MET A 64 -15.41 -4.15 0.38
CA MET A 64 -15.73 -5.48 -0.15
C MET A 64 -16.01 -5.45 -1.64
N SER A 65 -16.76 -4.47 -2.12
CA SER A 65 -17.04 -4.29 -3.55
C SER A 65 -15.76 -4.00 -4.33
N PHE A 66 -14.91 -3.14 -3.81
CA PHE A 66 -13.64 -2.78 -4.43
C PHE A 66 -12.72 -3.99 -4.53
N LYS A 67 -12.61 -4.75 -3.46
CA LYS A 67 -11.81 -5.97 -3.43
C LYS A 67 -12.30 -7.00 -4.45
N ASN A 68 -13.61 -7.22 -4.51
CA ASN A 68 -14.20 -8.17 -5.47
C ASN A 68 -13.93 -7.76 -6.91
N GLU A 69 -14.03 -6.46 -7.21
CA GLU A 69 -13.74 -5.96 -8.55
C GLU A 69 -12.27 -6.14 -8.92
N LEU A 70 -11.36 -5.88 -7.98
CA LEU A 70 -9.92 -6.10 -8.20
C LEU A 70 -9.60 -7.58 -8.42
N VAL A 71 -10.26 -8.48 -7.70
CA VAL A 71 -10.11 -9.93 -7.92
C VAL A 71 -10.43 -10.28 -9.36
N SER A 72 -11.50 -9.70 -9.90
CA SER A 72 -11.90 -9.90 -11.30
C SER A 72 -10.89 -9.30 -12.28
N ILE A 73 -10.46 -8.06 -12.03
CA ILE A 73 -9.55 -7.33 -12.94
C ILE A 73 -8.18 -8.00 -12.98
N PHE A 74 -7.66 -8.41 -11.83
CA PHE A 74 -6.34 -9.05 -11.74
C PHE A 74 -6.37 -10.54 -12.07
N ASP A 75 -7.56 -11.13 -12.15
CA ASP A 75 -7.73 -12.57 -12.33
C ASP A 75 -6.89 -13.36 -11.31
N PHE A 76 -7.02 -12.99 -10.03
CA PHE A 76 -6.27 -13.57 -8.95
C PHE A 76 -7.22 -13.89 -7.79
N SER A 77 -7.26 -15.16 -7.37
CA SER A 77 -8.27 -15.65 -6.43
C SER A 77 -8.15 -15.09 -5.02
N LYS A 78 -6.94 -14.72 -4.62
CA LYS A 78 -6.69 -14.18 -3.27
C LYS A 78 -5.95 -12.86 -3.37
N ILE A 79 -6.61 -11.80 -2.97
CA ILE A 79 -6.02 -10.46 -2.89
C ILE A 79 -6.09 -10.01 -1.44
N ASP A 80 -4.93 -9.63 -0.89
CA ASP A 80 -4.84 -8.95 0.39
C ASP A 80 -4.80 -7.45 0.11
N LEU A 81 -5.91 -6.77 0.37
CA LEU A 81 -6.11 -5.36 0.01
C LEU A 81 -6.01 -4.47 1.24
N LEU A 82 -5.12 -3.49 1.16
CA LEU A 82 -4.96 -2.48 2.19
C LEU A 82 -5.24 -1.09 1.62
N PHE A 83 -6.07 -0.32 2.30
CA PHE A 83 -6.18 1.11 2.06
C PHE A 83 -5.08 1.78 2.88
N LEU A 84 -4.03 2.26 2.21
CA LEU A 84 -2.82 2.72 2.89
C LEU A 84 -3.06 3.88 3.85
N GLN A 85 -4.04 4.73 3.56
CA GLN A 85 -4.38 5.87 4.41
C GLN A 85 -4.99 5.45 5.76
N ASN A 86 -5.43 4.19 5.88
CA ASN A 86 -5.94 3.61 7.13
C ASN A 86 -4.97 2.63 7.79
N SER A 87 -3.75 2.51 7.27
CA SER A 87 -2.82 1.45 7.68
C SER A 87 -1.70 1.95 8.59
N GLY A 88 -1.88 3.09 9.24
CA GLY A 88 -0.89 3.68 10.13
C GLY A 88 0.33 4.24 9.40
N LEU A 89 1.49 4.23 10.02
CA LEU A 89 2.73 4.79 9.46
C LEU A 89 3.70 3.73 8.93
N LYS A 90 3.80 2.61 9.62
CA LYS A 90 4.79 1.57 9.32
C LYS A 90 4.52 0.85 8.01
N ILE A 91 3.29 0.43 7.79
CA ILE A 91 2.91 -0.32 6.59
C ILE A 91 3.01 0.53 5.32
N PRO A 92 2.44 1.75 5.26
CA PRO A 92 2.64 2.61 4.10
C PRO A 92 4.10 2.89 3.79
N PHE A 93 4.92 3.15 4.82
CA PHE A 93 6.36 3.36 4.63
C PHE A 93 7.02 2.17 3.94
N LYS A 94 6.72 0.96 4.39
CA LYS A 94 7.25 -0.27 3.80
C LYS A 94 6.80 -0.45 2.36
N VAL A 95 5.51 -0.22 2.10
CA VAL A 95 4.94 -0.35 0.75
C VAL A 95 5.57 0.65 -0.22
N ILE A 96 5.70 1.92 0.19
CA ILE A 96 6.25 2.98 -0.65
C ILE A 96 7.73 2.73 -0.96
N THR A 97 8.50 2.29 0.03
CA THR A 97 9.95 2.10 -0.13
C THR A 97 10.32 0.79 -0.83
N LYS A 98 9.51 -0.26 -0.71
CA LYS A 98 9.82 -1.59 -1.23
C LYS A 98 8.86 -2.09 -2.29
N GLY A 99 7.70 -1.49 -2.42
CA GLY A 99 6.69 -1.91 -3.37
C GLY A 99 6.90 -1.33 -4.76
N GLU A 100 6.03 -1.72 -5.67
CA GLU A 100 6.05 -1.27 -7.06
C GLU A 100 4.72 -0.62 -7.40
N VAL A 101 4.78 0.55 -8.06
CA VAL A 101 3.58 1.26 -8.54
C VAL A 101 3.03 0.52 -9.76
N ILE A 102 1.78 0.07 -9.68
CA ILE A 102 1.12 -0.58 -10.81
C ILE A 102 0.03 0.29 -11.44
N TYR A 103 -0.41 1.33 -10.74
CA TYR A 103 -1.36 2.32 -11.25
C TYR A 103 -1.08 3.67 -10.61
N SER A 104 -1.14 4.73 -11.42
CA SER A 104 -0.97 6.10 -10.94
C SER A 104 -1.85 7.03 -11.78
N ALA A 105 -2.82 7.70 -11.13
CA ALA A 105 -3.70 8.64 -11.79
C ALA A 105 -3.05 10.01 -11.99
N ASP A 106 -2.21 10.42 -11.05
CA ASP A 106 -1.56 11.73 -11.04
C ASP A 106 -0.19 11.57 -10.38
N LYS A 107 0.85 11.70 -11.18
CA LYS A 107 2.23 11.48 -10.73
C LYS A 107 2.64 12.47 -9.64
N GLU A 108 2.31 13.74 -9.79
CA GLU A 108 2.69 14.77 -8.81
C GLU A 108 2.03 14.53 -7.46
N LYS A 109 0.73 14.27 -7.45
CA LYS A 109 0.00 13.99 -6.22
C LYS A 109 0.45 12.68 -5.59
N ARG A 110 0.77 11.68 -6.40
CA ARG A 110 1.32 10.43 -5.89
C ARG A 110 2.67 10.65 -5.23
N LEU A 111 3.57 11.42 -5.86
CA LEU A 111 4.88 11.72 -5.28
C LEU A 111 4.75 12.56 -4.00
N ASP A 112 3.82 13.50 -3.94
CA ASP A 112 3.53 14.26 -2.71
C ASP A 112 3.09 13.32 -1.58
N TYR A 113 2.22 12.36 -1.89
CA TYR A 113 1.81 11.35 -0.91
C TYR A 113 3.00 10.49 -0.44
N GLU A 114 3.81 10.03 -1.38
CA GLU A 114 5.00 9.22 -1.06
C GLU A 114 5.98 9.99 -0.18
N ASP A 115 6.25 11.25 -0.49
CA ASP A 115 7.13 12.10 0.31
C ASP A 115 6.60 12.28 1.73
N MET A 116 5.30 12.51 1.87
CA MET A 116 4.67 12.62 3.19
C MET A 116 4.85 11.34 4.00
N VAL A 117 4.61 10.19 3.38
CA VAL A 117 4.74 8.89 4.05
C VAL A 117 6.18 8.64 4.47
N ILE A 118 7.14 8.93 3.60
CA ILE A 118 8.56 8.74 3.89
C ILE A 118 9.00 9.64 5.05
N CYS A 119 8.63 10.92 5.00
CA CYS A 119 8.98 11.87 6.07
C CYS A 119 8.41 11.45 7.42
N LYS A 120 7.13 11.10 7.47
CA LYS A 120 6.49 10.65 8.71
C LYS A 120 7.08 9.33 9.21
N GLY A 121 7.38 8.42 8.29
CA GLY A 121 8.00 7.13 8.63
C GLY A 121 9.39 7.30 9.23
N LEU A 122 10.20 8.17 8.66
CA LEU A 122 11.55 8.46 9.17
C LEU A 122 11.50 9.18 10.53
N ASP A 123 10.60 10.13 10.71
CA ASP A 123 10.39 10.81 11.99
C ASP A 123 10.00 9.83 13.08
N PHE A 124 9.07 8.94 12.79
CA PHE A 124 8.64 7.89 13.72
C PHE A 124 9.79 6.97 14.10
N LYS A 125 10.58 6.55 13.12
CA LYS A 125 11.76 5.71 13.35
C LYS A 125 12.76 6.38 14.26
N LYS A 126 13.01 7.67 14.06
CA LYS A 126 13.92 8.47 14.88
C LYS A 126 13.43 8.57 16.32
N GLU A 127 12.15 8.85 16.53
CA GLU A 127 11.53 8.92 17.84
C GLU A 127 11.65 7.59 18.59
N LEU A 128 11.44 6.49 17.89
CA LEU A 128 11.53 5.14 18.44
C LEU A 128 12.97 4.81 18.86
N GLU A 129 13.95 5.18 18.03
CA GLU A 129 15.37 5.00 18.36
C GLU A 129 15.77 5.79 19.59
N LEU A 130 15.31 7.03 19.72
CA LEU A 130 15.57 7.86 20.91
C LEU A 130 14.92 7.26 22.15
N TYR A 131 13.70 6.77 22.03
CA TYR A 131 12.99 6.11 23.12
C TYR A 131 13.76 4.89 23.64
N TYR A 132 14.23 4.03 22.76
CA TYR A 132 14.98 2.84 23.11
C TYR A 132 16.33 3.20 23.74
N LYS A 133 16.97 4.25 23.26
CA LYS A 133 18.24 4.73 23.84
C LYS A 133 18.04 5.22 25.26
N GLU A 134 17.00 6.01 25.53
CA GLU A 134 16.66 6.48 26.88
C GLU A 134 16.34 5.32 27.81
N LEU A 135 15.60 4.32 27.32
CA LEU A 135 15.27 3.13 28.10
C LEU A 135 16.52 2.35 28.47
N GLU A 136 17.45 2.17 27.52
CA GLU A 136 18.73 1.51 27.76
C GLU A 136 19.56 2.24 28.82
N GLU A 137 19.63 3.56 28.73
CA GLU A 137 20.34 4.38 29.74
C GLU A 137 19.76 4.21 31.13
N LYS A 138 18.43 4.17 31.25
CA LYS A 138 17.73 3.93 32.53
C LYS A 138 18.07 2.56 33.10
N ILE A 139 18.09 1.54 32.25
CA ILE A 139 18.44 0.17 32.67
C ILE A 139 19.86 0.11 33.15
N LEU A 140 20.81 0.70 32.41
CA LEU A 140 22.23 0.70 32.76
C LEU A 140 22.55 1.52 34.01
N SER A 141 21.75 2.57 34.28
CA SER A 141 21.95 3.40 35.49
C SER A 141 21.29 2.82 36.74
N GLY A 142 20.61 1.66 36.64
CA GLY A 142 19.95 1.02 37.77
C GLY A 142 18.68 1.68 38.24
N ARG A 143 18.05 2.47 37.38
CA ARG A 143 16.80 3.18 37.70
C ARG A 143 15.56 2.42 37.26
#